data_ddf9daf9e18e7de82f266378b9257ef2
#
_entry.id   ddf9daf9e18e7de82f266378b9257ef2
#
_cell.length_a   1.000
_cell.length_b   1.000
_cell.length_c   1.000
_cell.angle_alpha   90.00
_cell.angle_beta   90.00
_cell.angle_gamma   90.00
#
_symmetry.space_group_name_H-M   'P 1'
#
loop_
_entity.id
_entity.type
_entity.pdbx_description
1 polymer ?
#
loop_
_entity_poly.entity_id
_entity_poly.type
_entity_poly.pdbx_seq_one_letter_code
_entity_poly.pdbx_strand_id
1 'polypeptide(L)'
;SNTFTFTVSTAATSTVAAGGGTGITAAFQINVGYATATAGYGWGTSTWSRGTWGSGSTIPFYFIPRLQFQDKFNNDLVFNIRDENIYYWVYNTGFSNRAVLLSSLSGAVAVPKEVGKIMFAPSGHLLALACTNYDASAASPDYEGSYDPLLVRWSNVDATVGPEPEKWQPTATNTAGFLRLKSGSRIITAKSTRQEILIWTDFSLSSLQFLGTQEVFGLQELSSNINIMSPNVVAEANNVIYWMGTDKFYAYSGRVDTLPCTLKQYIFDDINREQSDLFFAGTNNEYNEIIWFYVSEGSQDIDRYVIYNHQEQIWYYGTLDRTAWVDAGVTDFPIAVDDGWVYAHEKGNDDGQPLGAAPQPITSYIESADMDIGDGDKFILINRVIPDVNFTDSDTTNSVTGAALTPEVDITVGVRKFPGALPATSDVRGTSNTKPVVTSATIDQYTNQVFLRARGRQMNFKIASDGIGVQWQLGYPRVDGREDGKR
;
A
#
# COMPACT_ATOMS: atom_id res chain seq x y z
N SER A 1 -24.16 -18.11 10.09
CA SER A 1 -24.45 -19.54 9.99
C SER A 1 -23.36 -20.31 10.72
N ASN A 2 -23.74 -21.18 11.67
CA ASN A 2 -22.79 -22.00 12.44
C ASN A 2 -22.59 -23.39 11.79
N THR A 3 -22.86 -23.50 10.50
CA THR A 3 -22.73 -24.74 9.76
C THR A 3 -21.68 -24.60 8.67
N PHE A 4 -20.84 -25.60 8.53
CA PHE A 4 -19.91 -25.72 7.43
C PHE A 4 -20.04 -27.08 6.76
N THR A 5 -19.81 -27.15 5.47
CA THR A 5 -19.86 -28.39 4.70
C THR A 5 -18.47 -28.72 4.21
N PHE A 6 -18.06 -29.97 4.35
CA PHE A 6 -16.77 -30.44 3.82
C PHE A 6 -16.96 -31.79 3.14
N THR A 7 -16.13 -32.06 2.15
CA THR A 7 -16.12 -33.36 1.47
C THR A 7 -15.04 -34.23 2.10
N VAL A 8 -15.41 -35.40 2.61
CA VAL A 8 -14.43 -36.35 3.14
C VAL A 8 -13.82 -37.18 2.01
N SER A 9 -12.50 -37.37 2.06
CA SER A 9 -11.78 -38.21 1.07
C SER A 9 -12.04 -39.71 1.25
N THR A 10 -12.44 -40.11 2.45
CA THR A 10 -12.78 -41.53 2.76
C THR A 10 -14.15 -41.55 3.39
N ALA A 11 -15.05 -42.39 2.86
CA ALA A 11 -16.38 -42.54 3.42
C ALA A 11 -16.32 -43.15 4.84
N ALA A 12 -17.20 -42.67 5.70
CA ALA A 12 -17.32 -43.22 7.04
C ALA A 12 -17.75 -44.71 6.97
N THR A 13 -17.11 -45.55 7.75
CA THR A 13 -17.40 -47.00 7.81
C THR A 13 -18.69 -47.35 8.55
N SER A 14 -19.25 -46.39 9.27
CA SER A 14 -20.51 -46.52 9.96
C SER A 14 -21.21 -45.18 10.14
N THR A 15 -22.55 -45.19 10.21
CA THR A 15 -23.36 -44.01 10.54
C THR A 15 -23.60 -43.98 12.03
N VAL A 16 -23.18 -42.90 12.70
CA VAL A 16 -23.52 -42.64 14.08
C VAL A 16 -24.68 -41.66 14.12
N ALA A 17 -25.81 -42.04 14.66
CA ALA A 17 -27.04 -41.24 14.68
C ALA A 17 -26.93 -39.93 15.49
N ALA A 18 -25.88 -39.78 16.27
CA ALA A 18 -25.54 -38.55 17.03
C ALA A 18 -24.08 -38.15 16.83
N GLY A 19 -23.60 -38.21 15.61
CA GLY A 19 -22.30 -37.65 15.24
C GLY A 19 -22.35 -36.14 15.31
N GLY A 20 -21.78 -35.58 16.35
CA GLY A 20 -21.80 -34.15 16.63
C GLY A 20 -21.94 -33.87 18.13
N GLY A 21 -22.23 -32.69 18.50
CA GLY A 21 -22.38 -32.28 19.91
C GLY A 21 -21.11 -31.63 20.46
N THR A 22 -21.08 -31.43 21.77
CA THR A 22 -20.03 -30.63 22.44
C THR A 22 -18.64 -31.28 22.46
N GLY A 23 -18.51 -32.50 21.96
CA GLY A 23 -17.23 -33.21 21.86
C GLY A 23 -16.47 -33.01 20.54
N ILE A 24 -17.04 -32.31 19.56
CA ILE A 24 -16.37 -32.01 18.29
C ILE A 24 -15.75 -30.64 18.36
N THR A 25 -14.44 -30.58 18.25
CA THR A 25 -13.72 -29.33 18.13
C THR A 25 -13.23 -29.19 16.70
N ALA A 26 -13.60 -28.10 16.05
CA ALA A 26 -13.01 -27.68 14.78
C ALA A 26 -11.96 -26.61 15.06
N ALA A 27 -10.74 -26.83 14.61
CA ALA A 27 -9.67 -25.87 14.72
C ALA A 27 -9.13 -25.53 13.31
N PHE A 28 -8.92 -24.27 13.06
CA PHE A 28 -8.17 -23.84 11.87
C PHE A 28 -6.67 -24.02 12.16
N GLN A 29 -5.93 -24.48 11.18
CA GLN A 29 -4.48 -24.57 11.28
C GLN A 29 -3.85 -23.17 11.43
N ILE A 30 -4.47 -22.20 10.80
CA ILE A 30 -4.11 -20.77 10.86
C ILE A 30 -5.39 -20.02 11.20
N ASN A 31 -5.37 -19.21 12.25
CA ASN A 31 -6.49 -18.35 12.60
C ASN A 31 -6.85 -17.40 11.46
N VAL A 32 -8.14 -17.11 11.28
CA VAL A 32 -8.58 -16.14 10.27
C VAL A 32 -7.99 -14.75 10.54
N GLY A 33 -7.84 -14.37 11.82
CA GLY A 33 -7.32 -13.08 12.22
C GLY A 33 -8.35 -11.96 12.00
N TYR A 34 -7.88 -10.72 12.19
CA TYR A 34 -8.68 -9.53 11.97
C TYR A 34 -8.32 -8.90 10.62
N ALA A 35 -9.31 -8.41 9.89
CA ALA A 35 -9.10 -7.68 8.64
C ALA A 35 -8.67 -6.24 8.90
N THR A 36 -9.19 -5.62 9.98
CA THR A 36 -8.90 -4.24 10.37
C THR A 36 -8.42 -4.18 11.81
N ALA A 37 -7.65 -3.15 12.17
CA ALA A 37 -7.27 -2.89 13.55
C ALA A 37 -8.48 -2.37 14.34
N THR A 38 -8.57 -2.77 15.60
CA THR A 38 -9.62 -2.28 16.51
C THR A 38 -8.97 -1.87 17.82
N ALA A 39 -9.24 -0.63 18.26
CA ALA A 39 -8.76 -0.15 19.54
C ALA A 39 -9.34 -0.97 20.69
N GLY A 40 -8.48 -1.47 21.57
CA GLY A 40 -8.87 -2.24 22.76
C GLY A 40 -9.39 -1.38 23.91
N TYR A 41 -9.29 -0.03 23.81
CA TYR A 41 -9.68 0.93 24.83
C TYR A 41 -10.63 1.98 24.28
N GLY A 42 -11.43 2.54 25.18
CA GLY A 42 -12.30 3.67 24.93
C GLY A 42 -13.76 3.36 25.13
N TRP A 43 -14.56 4.41 25.02
CA TRP A 43 -16.02 4.32 25.06
C TRP A 43 -16.51 3.65 23.78
N GLY A 44 -17.19 2.51 23.92
CA GLY A 44 -17.75 1.78 22.77
C GLY A 44 -16.95 0.57 22.27
N THR A 45 -15.78 0.29 22.82
CA THR A 45 -14.97 -0.87 22.44
C THR A 45 -15.50 -2.22 22.95
N SER A 46 -16.58 -2.20 23.75
CA SER A 46 -17.19 -3.44 24.28
C SER A 46 -18.63 -3.19 24.75
N THR A 47 -19.34 -4.29 25.06
CA THR A 47 -20.68 -4.24 25.64
C THR A 47 -20.69 -3.51 26.98
N TRP A 48 -21.71 -2.73 27.24
CA TRP A 48 -21.98 -2.10 28.53
C TRP A 48 -22.11 -3.14 29.64
N SER A 49 -21.68 -2.80 30.86
CA SER A 49 -21.74 -3.70 32.02
C SER A 49 -20.69 -4.82 32.05
N ARG A 50 -19.53 -4.58 31.50
CA ARG A 50 -18.41 -5.51 31.48
C ARG A 50 -17.53 -5.34 32.72
N GLY A 51 -17.92 -5.97 33.80
CA GLY A 51 -17.21 -5.94 35.09
C GLY A 51 -17.53 -4.72 35.94
N THR A 52 -16.85 -4.58 37.10
CA THR A 52 -16.99 -3.46 38.02
C THR A 52 -16.15 -2.26 37.61
N TRP A 53 -16.53 -1.06 38.07
CA TRP A 53 -15.72 0.14 37.93
C TRP A 53 -14.30 -0.11 38.46
N GLY A 54 -13.29 0.10 37.59
CA GLY A 54 -11.89 -0.12 37.91
C GLY A 54 -11.34 -1.51 37.60
N SER A 55 -12.13 -2.45 37.09
CA SER A 55 -11.60 -3.70 36.53
C SER A 55 -10.95 -3.44 35.18
N GLY A 56 -9.65 -3.75 35.07
CA GLY A 56 -8.94 -3.72 33.81
C GLY A 56 -9.58 -4.65 32.77
N SER A 57 -9.55 -4.25 31.52
CA SER A 57 -9.94 -5.13 30.42
C SER A 57 -8.99 -6.31 30.34
N THR A 58 -9.52 -7.52 30.28
CA THR A 58 -8.75 -8.75 29.99
C THR A 58 -8.53 -8.98 28.50
N ILE A 59 -8.98 -8.04 27.65
CA ILE A 59 -8.79 -8.11 26.21
C ILE A 59 -7.42 -7.53 25.89
N PRO A 60 -6.61 -8.18 25.03
CA PRO A 60 -5.37 -7.62 24.55
C PRO A 60 -5.64 -6.25 23.92
N PHE A 61 -4.73 -5.30 24.14
CA PHE A 61 -4.91 -3.88 23.96
C PHE A 61 -5.17 -3.42 22.52
N TYR A 62 -4.81 -4.23 21.53
CA TYR A 62 -5.04 -3.97 20.10
C TYR A 62 -5.37 -5.28 19.39
N PHE A 63 -6.42 -5.29 18.62
CA PHE A 63 -6.61 -6.27 17.58
C PHE A 63 -5.89 -5.77 16.34
N ILE A 64 -4.76 -6.38 16.03
CA ILE A 64 -3.93 -5.99 14.91
C ILE A 64 -4.39 -6.74 13.67
N PRO A 65 -4.47 -6.10 12.48
CA PRO A 65 -4.76 -6.80 11.24
C PRO A 65 -3.77 -7.93 11.02
N ARG A 66 -4.28 -9.05 10.49
CA ARG A 66 -3.45 -10.16 10.15
C ARG A 66 -2.65 -9.84 8.90
N LEU A 67 -1.33 -9.78 9.03
CA LEU A 67 -0.41 -9.63 7.91
C LEU A 67 0.30 -10.95 7.62
N GLN A 68 0.49 -11.22 6.35
CA GLN A 68 1.23 -12.37 5.85
C GLN A 68 2.42 -11.87 5.05
N PHE A 69 3.58 -12.47 5.29
CA PHE A 69 4.79 -12.22 4.53
C PHE A 69 5.23 -13.51 3.86
N GLN A 70 5.64 -13.40 2.62
CA GLN A 70 5.99 -14.55 1.79
C GLN A 70 7.20 -14.27 0.94
N ASP A 71 7.94 -15.34 0.66
CA ASP A 71 9.04 -15.31 -0.29
C ASP A 71 9.19 -16.68 -0.95
N LYS A 72 9.84 -16.72 -2.10
CA LYS A 72 10.03 -17.94 -2.86
C LYS A 72 11.33 -18.63 -2.49
N PHE A 73 11.28 -19.94 -2.38
CA PHE A 73 12.45 -20.82 -2.31
C PHE A 73 12.47 -21.74 -3.52
N ASN A 74 13.29 -21.46 -4.52
CA ASN A 74 13.21 -22.09 -5.84
C ASN A 74 11.80 -21.96 -6.46
N ASN A 75 11.08 -23.07 -6.57
CA ASN A 75 9.68 -23.11 -7.02
C ASN A 75 8.67 -23.16 -5.84
N ASP A 76 9.17 -23.36 -4.63
CA ASP A 76 8.34 -23.51 -3.44
C ASP A 76 8.10 -22.17 -2.75
N LEU A 77 7.06 -22.11 -1.92
CA LEU A 77 6.69 -20.92 -1.18
C LEU A 77 7.01 -21.09 0.30
N VAL A 78 7.69 -20.11 0.87
CA VAL A 78 7.87 -19.97 2.31
C VAL A 78 7.11 -18.72 2.75
N PHE A 79 6.33 -18.84 3.80
CA PHE A 79 5.56 -17.70 4.31
C PHE A 79 5.41 -17.77 5.83
N ASN A 80 5.18 -16.63 6.43
CA ASN A 80 4.75 -16.54 7.82
C ASN A 80 3.56 -15.60 7.97
N ILE A 81 2.81 -15.83 9.03
CA ILE A 81 1.86 -14.86 9.54
C ILE A 81 2.58 -14.06 10.61
N ARG A 82 2.37 -12.75 10.66
CA ARG A 82 3.03 -11.87 11.63
C ARG A 82 2.84 -12.41 13.06
N ASP A 83 3.96 -12.51 13.77
CA ASP A 83 4.06 -13.02 15.15
C ASP A 83 3.59 -14.48 15.33
N GLU A 84 3.63 -15.27 14.25
CA GLU A 84 3.33 -16.70 14.24
C GLU A 84 4.46 -17.51 13.57
N ASN A 85 4.20 -18.81 13.35
CA ASN A 85 5.15 -19.77 12.80
C ASN A 85 5.45 -19.52 11.32
N ILE A 86 6.55 -20.14 10.84
CA ILE A 86 6.91 -20.19 9.43
C ILE A 86 6.31 -21.44 8.80
N TYR A 87 5.75 -21.30 7.61
CA TYR A 87 5.13 -22.35 6.82
C TYR A 87 5.89 -22.56 5.51
N TYR A 88 5.85 -23.79 5.02
CA TYR A 88 6.48 -24.23 3.79
C TYR A 88 5.46 -24.93 2.90
N TRP A 89 5.34 -24.52 1.63
CA TRP A 89 4.44 -25.12 0.66
C TRP A 89 5.24 -25.56 -0.57
N VAL A 90 5.10 -26.85 -0.93
CA VAL A 90 5.80 -27.46 -2.05
C VAL A 90 4.98 -27.32 -3.32
N TYR A 91 5.46 -26.60 -4.31
CA TYR A 91 4.79 -26.37 -5.59
C TYR A 91 4.38 -27.66 -6.31
N ASN A 92 5.27 -28.65 -6.38
CA ASN A 92 5.03 -29.90 -7.09
C ASN A 92 3.92 -30.77 -6.48
N THR A 93 3.48 -30.51 -5.26
CA THR A 93 2.38 -31.24 -4.62
C THR A 93 0.99 -30.72 -5.06
N GLY A 94 0.94 -29.55 -5.72
CA GLY A 94 -0.28 -28.94 -6.21
C GLY A 94 -1.10 -28.22 -5.15
N PHE A 95 -2.06 -27.42 -5.60
CA PHE A 95 -2.89 -26.56 -4.75
C PHE A 95 -3.84 -27.29 -3.79
N SER A 96 -4.10 -28.59 -4.00
CA SER A 96 -4.89 -29.40 -3.08
C SER A 96 -4.17 -29.78 -1.78
N ASN A 97 -2.85 -29.63 -1.74
CA ASN A 97 -2.05 -29.89 -0.56
C ASN A 97 -1.80 -28.58 0.22
N ARG A 98 -1.93 -28.67 1.52
CA ARG A 98 -1.70 -27.53 2.42
C ARG A 98 -0.22 -27.35 2.69
N ALA A 99 0.16 -26.11 3.02
CA ALA A 99 1.46 -25.82 3.60
C ALA A 99 1.62 -26.55 4.94
N VAL A 100 2.85 -26.90 5.25
CA VAL A 100 3.24 -27.52 6.51
C VAL A 100 4.11 -26.56 7.33
N LEU A 101 4.19 -26.75 8.63
CA LEU A 101 5.11 -25.99 9.46
C LEU A 101 6.56 -26.28 9.03
N LEU A 102 7.36 -25.24 8.88
CA LEU A 102 8.78 -25.39 8.55
C LEU A 102 9.52 -26.26 9.59
N SER A 103 9.13 -26.13 10.86
CA SER A 103 9.67 -26.95 11.97
C SER A 103 9.29 -28.42 11.89
N SER A 104 8.31 -28.80 11.08
CA SER A 104 7.90 -30.20 10.90
C SER A 104 8.63 -30.92 9.76
N LEU A 105 9.46 -30.21 9.00
CA LEU A 105 10.26 -30.80 7.93
C LEU A 105 11.35 -31.75 8.50
N SER A 106 11.68 -32.75 7.72
CA SER A 106 12.74 -33.68 8.10
C SER A 106 14.08 -32.95 8.21
N GLY A 107 14.74 -33.05 9.34
CA GLY A 107 16.02 -32.37 9.61
C GLY A 107 15.86 -30.94 10.17
N ALA A 108 14.65 -30.49 10.38
CA ALA A 108 14.37 -29.17 10.97
C ALA A 108 14.96 -29.09 12.40
N VAL A 109 15.67 -28.01 12.66
CA VAL A 109 16.32 -27.77 13.95
C VAL A 109 16.36 -26.27 14.28
N ALA A 110 15.95 -25.92 15.49
CA ALA A 110 15.94 -24.57 16.05
C ALA A 110 15.20 -23.53 15.20
N VAL A 111 14.14 -23.93 14.47
CA VAL A 111 13.32 -23.04 13.66
C VAL A 111 12.59 -22.04 14.57
N PRO A 112 12.65 -20.72 14.28
CA PRO A 112 11.90 -19.72 15.06
C PRO A 112 10.39 -19.97 15.00
N LYS A 113 9.68 -19.81 16.11
CA LYS A 113 8.22 -20.07 16.19
C LYS A 113 7.37 -18.81 16.15
N GLU A 114 7.85 -17.73 16.73
CA GLU A 114 7.18 -16.41 16.65
C GLU A 114 8.05 -15.52 15.77
N VAL A 115 7.53 -15.12 14.61
CA VAL A 115 8.32 -14.38 13.62
C VAL A 115 7.50 -13.21 13.08
N GLY A 116 8.02 -11.99 13.22
CA GLY A 116 7.38 -10.80 12.69
C GLY A 116 7.35 -10.81 11.15
N LYS A 117 8.49 -11.07 10.51
CA LYS A 117 8.60 -11.13 9.05
C LYS A 117 9.72 -12.09 8.62
N ILE A 118 9.47 -12.80 7.51
CA ILE A 118 10.51 -13.56 6.81
C ILE A 118 10.91 -12.92 5.50
N MET A 119 12.10 -13.23 5.01
CA MET A 119 12.57 -12.96 3.65
C MET A 119 13.81 -13.79 3.34
N PHE A 120 14.06 -14.07 2.06
CA PHE A 120 15.35 -14.62 1.63
C PHE A 120 16.35 -13.50 1.36
N ALA A 121 17.57 -13.70 1.86
CA ALA A 121 18.70 -12.89 1.46
C ALA A 121 19.21 -13.32 0.07
N PRO A 122 19.84 -12.43 -0.70
CA PRO A 122 20.48 -12.81 -1.98
C PRO A 122 21.52 -13.92 -1.85
N SER A 123 22.08 -14.10 -0.65
CA SER A 123 23.00 -15.18 -0.30
C SER A 123 22.34 -16.55 -0.09
N GLY A 124 21.01 -16.64 -0.20
CA GLY A 124 20.23 -17.87 -0.03
C GLY A 124 19.80 -18.18 1.40
N HIS A 125 20.20 -17.39 2.40
CA HIS A 125 19.75 -17.56 3.78
C HIS A 125 18.32 -17.09 3.94
N LEU A 126 17.48 -17.88 4.61
CA LEU A 126 16.17 -17.43 5.06
C LEU A 126 16.34 -16.61 6.34
N LEU A 127 15.91 -15.36 6.32
CA LEU A 127 15.95 -14.46 7.47
C LEU A 127 14.62 -14.48 8.21
N ALA A 128 14.67 -14.47 9.52
CA ALA A 128 13.55 -14.25 10.42
C ALA A 128 13.83 -12.99 11.25
N LEU A 129 12.93 -12.02 11.16
CA LEU A 129 13.02 -10.70 11.77
C LEU A 129 12.01 -10.59 12.91
N ALA A 130 12.41 -10.00 14.03
CA ALA A 130 11.61 -9.95 15.25
C ALA A 130 11.10 -11.35 15.63
N CYS A 131 11.94 -12.17 16.20
CA CYS A 131 11.62 -13.59 16.36
C CYS A 131 12.11 -14.17 17.69
N THR A 132 11.66 -15.40 17.99
CA THR A 132 12.16 -16.15 19.15
C THR A 132 13.67 -16.43 19.03
N ASN A 133 14.38 -16.22 20.15
CA ASN A 133 15.83 -16.43 20.24
C ASN A 133 16.16 -17.93 20.24
N TYR A 134 17.42 -18.22 19.94
CA TYR A 134 18.02 -19.56 20.12
C TYR A 134 18.46 -19.74 21.56
N ASP A 135 18.02 -20.81 22.21
CA ASP A 135 18.47 -21.20 23.54
C ASP A 135 19.06 -22.62 23.52
N ALA A 136 20.39 -22.70 23.64
CA ALA A 136 21.12 -23.97 23.65
C ALA A 136 20.75 -24.88 24.83
N SER A 137 20.14 -24.34 25.90
CA SER A 137 19.71 -25.10 27.08
C SER A 137 18.29 -25.67 26.96
N ALA A 138 17.53 -25.19 25.98
CA ALA A 138 16.17 -25.68 25.71
C ALA A 138 16.19 -27.06 25.02
N ALA A 139 15.04 -27.72 25.01
CA ALA A 139 14.92 -29.07 24.47
C ALA A 139 15.15 -29.12 22.95
N SER A 140 15.94 -30.11 22.51
CA SER A 140 16.11 -30.44 21.07
C SER A 140 14.80 -31.07 20.53
N PRO A 141 14.42 -30.84 19.25
CA PRO A 141 15.11 -30.05 18.22
C PRO A 141 14.76 -28.56 18.23
N ASP A 142 13.89 -28.11 19.10
CA ASP A 142 13.31 -26.77 19.07
C ASP A 142 14.29 -25.68 19.51
N TYR A 143 15.06 -25.91 20.58
CA TYR A 143 16.00 -24.95 21.16
C TYR A 143 15.39 -23.54 21.31
N GLU A 144 14.12 -23.49 21.76
CA GLU A 144 13.31 -22.27 21.76
C GLU A 144 13.65 -21.39 22.97
N GLY A 145 14.03 -20.15 22.67
CA GLY A 145 14.23 -19.09 23.66
C GLY A 145 13.04 -18.13 23.73
N SER A 146 13.24 -17.01 24.39
CA SER A 146 12.24 -15.94 24.47
C SER A 146 12.16 -15.15 23.16
N TYR A 147 10.97 -14.56 22.90
CA TYR A 147 10.80 -13.61 21.80
C TYR A 147 11.58 -12.32 22.03
N ASP A 148 12.31 -11.85 20.98
CA ASP A 148 13.03 -10.57 21.00
C ASP A 148 12.64 -9.76 19.74
N PRO A 149 11.98 -8.61 19.89
CA PRO A 149 11.50 -7.79 18.78
C PRO A 149 12.62 -7.13 17.96
N LEU A 150 13.86 -7.18 18.42
CA LEU A 150 15.03 -6.61 17.72
C LEU A 150 15.98 -7.67 17.17
N LEU A 151 15.62 -8.93 17.28
CA LEU A 151 16.44 -10.04 16.84
C LEU A 151 16.25 -10.34 15.35
N VAL A 152 17.35 -10.59 14.68
CA VAL A 152 17.44 -11.14 13.31
C VAL A 152 18.13 -12.48 13.40
N ARG A 153 17.48 -13.54 12.93
CA ARG A 153 18.07 -14.87 12.80
C ARG A 153 18.10 -15.27 11.33
N TRP A 154 19.01 -16.16 10.98
CA TRP A 154 19.08 -16.71 9.62
C TRP A 154 19.37 -18.21 9.63
N SER A 155 18.84 -18.89 8.60
CA SER A 155 19.04 -20.32 8.36
C SER A 155 20.44 -20.63 7.84
N ASN A 156 20.77 -21.91 7.80
CA ASN A 156 22.01 -22.39 7.20
C ASN A 156 21.97 -22.31 5.65
N VAL A 157 23.15 -22.11 5.08
CA VAL A 157 23.46 -22.36 3.66
C VAL A 157 24.68 -23.26 3.60
N ASP A 158 24.49 -24.50 3.19
CA ASP A 158 25.58 -25.46 3.04
C ASP A 158 26.29 -25.22 1.70
N ALA A 159 27.62 -25.25 1.71
CA ALA A 159 28.41 -24.97 0.52
C ALA A 159 28.26 -26.04 -0.59
N THR A 160 27.77 -27.24 -0.24
CA THR A 160 27.63 -28.37 -1.16
C THR A 160 26.19 -28.61 -1.58
N VAL A 161 25.26 -28.48 -0.61
CA VAL A 161 23.82 -28.73 -0.81
C VAL A 161 23.07 -27.48 -1.19
N GLY A 162 23.52 -26.32 -0.73
CA GLY A 162 22.88 -25.03 -0.91
C GLY A 162 22.04 -24.59 0.29
N PRO A 163 21.04 -23.73 0.10
CA PRO A 163 20.20 -23.21 1.17
C PRO A 163 19.41 -24.30 1.89
N GLU A 164 19.43 -24.28 3.21
CA GLU A 164 18.71 -25.20 4.10
C GLU A 164 17.77 -24.40 5.03
N PRO A 165 16.59 -24.02 4.54
CA PRO A 165 15.68 -23.11 5.26
C PRO A 165 15.14 -23.70 6.57
N GLU A 166 15.22 -25.01 6.78
CA GLU A 166 14.79 -25.71 7.99
C GLU A 166 15.88 -25.77 9.09
N LYS A 167 17.14 -25.39 8.80
CA LYS A 167 18.27 -25.50 9.76
C LYS A 167 18.69 -24.15 10.31
N TRP A 168 18.43 -23.92 11.58
CA TRP A 168 18.63 -22.64 12.27
C TRP A 168 19.54 -22.69 13.50
N GLN A 169 20.06 -23.86 13.82
CA GLN A 169 20.97 -24.03 14.96
C GLN A 169 22.36 -23.49 14.61
N PRO A 170 22.87 -22.46 15.31
CA PRO A 170 24.24 -22.01 15.11
C PRO A 170 25.24 -23.06 15.59
N THR A 171 26.20 -23.43 14.73
CA THR A 171 27.32 -24.33 15.06
C THR A 171 28.62 -23.75 14.54
N ALA A 172 29.74 -24.30 14.99
CA ALA A 172 31.07 -23.84 14.54
C ALA A 172 31.36 -24.11 13.04
N THR A 173 30.56 -24.95 12.40
CA THR A 173 30.81 -25.45 11.03
C THR A 173 29.72 -25.05 10.03
N ASN A 174 28.66 -24.42 10.47
CA ASN A 174 27.57 -23.96 9.59
C ASN A 174 27.48 -22.44 9.56
N THR A 175 26.60 -21.92 8.67
CA THR A 175 26.41 -20.48 8.48
C THR A 175 25.20 -19.94 9.23
N ALA A 176 24.39 -20.77 9.89
CA ALA A 176 23.24 -20.30 10.68
C ALA A 176 23.71 -19.41 11.84
N GLY A 177 22.94 -18.36 12.13
CA GLY A 177 23.32 -17.43 13.17
C GLY A 177 22.23 -16.42 13.51
N PHE A 178 22.60 -15.45 14.33
CA PHE A 178 21.71 -14.37 14.73
C PHE A 178 22.48 -13.10 15.08
N LEU A 179 21.81 -11.96 14.94
CA LEU A 179 22.28 -10.64 15.38
C LEU A 179 21.11 -9.88 16.01
N ARG A 180 21.42 -8.99 16.92
CA ARG A 180 20.43 -8.13 17.54
C ARG A 180 20.68 -6.67 17.16
N LEU A 181 19.66 -5.96 16.71
CA LEU A 181 19.72 -4.52 16.48
C LEU A 181 19.90 -3.78 17.81
N LYS A 182 20.60 -2.64 17.77
CA LYS A 182 20.91 -1.85 18.97
C LYS A 182 19.94 -0.71 19.19
N SER A 183 19.28 -0.24 18.10
CA SER A 183 18.42 0.96 18.11
C SER A 183 16.98 0.59 17.75
N GLY A 184 16.03 1.23 18.42
CA GLY A 184 14.60 0.98 18.27
C GLY A 184 14.01 0.07 19.35
N SER A 185 12.70 -0.13 19.30
CA SER A 185 11.98 -1.03 20.20
C SER A 185 11.53 -2.32 19.51
N ARG A 186 11.30 -2.26 18.22
CA ARG A 186 10.91 -3.43 17.39
C ARG A 186 11.32 -3.23 15.94
N ILE A 187 11.57 -4.34 15.25
CA ILE A 187 11.72 -4.35 13.79
C ILE A 187 10.32 -4.27 13.17
N ILE A 188 10.14 -3.37 12.22
CA ILE A 188 8.88 -3.20 11.50
C ILE A 188 8.92 -3.99 10.19
N THR A 189 10.00 -3.82 9.41
CA THR A 189 10.14 -4.48 8.10
C THR A 189 11.59 -4.53 7.65
N ALA A 190 11.83 -5.29 6.59
CA ALA A 190 13.08 -5.26 5.84
C ALA A 190 12.81 -5.38 4.34
N LYS A 191 13.73 -4.85 3.55
CA LYS A 191 13.72 -4.92 2.08
C LYS A 191 15.14 -5.24 1.59
N SER A 192 15.25 -6.21 0.71
CA SER A 192 16.49 -6.51 0.04
C SER A 192 16.75 -5.49 -1.07
N THR A 193 17.99 -5.03 -1.16
CA THR A 193 18.54 -4.28 -2.28
C THR A 193 19.59 -5.14 -2.99
N ARG A 194 20.27 -4.58 -3.97
CA ARG A 194 21.33 -5.31 -4.69
C ARG A 194 22.55 -5.66 -3.83
N GLN A 195 22.88 -4.85 -2.82
CA GLN A 195 24.12 -4.94 -2.07
C GLN A 195 23.91 -5.25 -0.59
N GLU A 196 22.74 -4.91 -0.07
CA GLU A 196 22.44 -4.95 1.36
C GLU A 196 20.97 -5.21 1.61
N ILE A 197 20.64 -5.56 2.83
CA ILE A 197 19.27 -5.68 3.29
C ILE A 197 19.02 -4.52 4.26
N LEU A 198 18.09 -3.66 3.91
CA LEU A 198 17.66 -2.56 4.76
C LEU A 198 16.65 -3.07 5.77
N ILE A 199 16.87 -2.77 7.04
CA ILE A 199 16.00 -3.16 8.16
C ILE A 199 15.53 -1.89 8.87
N TRP A 200 14.22 -1.68 8.89
CA TRP A 200 13.57 -0.59 9.61
C TRP A 200 13.11 -1.05 10.98
N THR A 201 13.47 -0.27 11.98
CA THR A 201 12.80 -0.30 13.28
C THR A 201 11.79 0.86 13.37
N ASP A 202 11.12 0.98 14.48
CA ASP A 202 10.27 2.14 14.79
C ASP A 202 11.05 3.45 14.88
N PHE A 203 12.39 3.40 14.98
CA PHE A 203 13.22 4.59 15.21
C PHE A 203 14.46 4.72 14.31
N SER A 204 14.93 3.63 13.70
CA SER A 204 16.19 3.62 12.95
C SER A 204 16.11 2.80 11.66
N LEU A 205 17.05 3.08 10.77
CA LEU A 205 17.34 2.29 9.59
C LEU A 205 18.73 1.68 9.71
N SER A 206 18.81 0.36 9.54
CA SER A 206 20.05 -0.40 9.56
C SER A 206 20.26 -1.15 8.27
N SER A 207 21.52 -1.36 7.90
CA SER A 207 21.95 -2.20 6.79
C SER A 207 22.51 -3.52 7.33
N LEU A 208 22.04 -4.62 6.78
CA LEU A 208 22.56 -5.96 6.99
C LEU A 208 23.24 -6.40 5.70
N GLN A 209 24.57 -6.60 5.77
CA GLN A 209 25.40 -6.97 4.62
C GLN A 209 25.96 -8.37 4.77
N PHE A 210 25.93 -9.15 3.68
CA PHE A 210 26.56 -10.45 3.64
C PHE A 210 28.09 -10.29 3.50
N LEU A 211 28.85 -10.79 4.48
CA LEU A 211 30.30 -10.66 4.53
C LEU A 211 31.03 -11.84 3.92
N GLY A 212 30.41 -13.03 3.88
CA GLY A 212 31.01 -14.25 3.37
C GLY A 212 32.20 -14.74 4.19
N THR A 213 32.35 -14.28 5.43
CA THR A 213 33.38 -14.66 6.37
C THR A 213 32.79 -15.54 7.48
N GLN A 214 33.56 -15.80 8.54
CA GLN A 214 33.06 -16.50 9.73
C GLN A 214 31.89 -15.75 10.39
N GLU A 215 31.90 -14.43 10.30
CA GLU A 215 30.73 -13.58 10.57
C GLU A 215 29.95 -13.46 9.27
N VAL A 216 28.91 -14.26 9.13
CA VAL A 216 28.12 -14.40 7.89
C VAL A 216 27.51 -13.07 7.46
N PHE A 217 26.96 -12.32 8.42
CA PHE A 217 26.37 -11.00 8.21
C PHE A 217 26.97 -9.94 9.12
N GLY A 218 27.19 -8.76 8.58
CA GLY A 218 27.54 -7.54 9.31
C GLY A 218 26.34 -6.59 9.38
N LEU A 219 26.16 -5.96 10.54
CA LEU A 219 25.08 -4.99 10.79
C LEU A 219 25.66 -3.60 10.98
N GLN A 220 25.15 -2.62 10.24
CA GLN A 220 25.51 -1.21 10.37
C GLN A 220 24.25 -0.35 10.48
N GLU A 221 24.19 0.53 11.47
CA GLU A 221 23.14 1.55 11.55
C GLU A 221 23.46 2.66 10.54
N LEU A 222 22.52 2.93 9.63
CA LEU A 222 22.66 3.94 8.58
C LEU A 222 22.14 5.30 9.05
N SER A 223 21.03 5.29 9.77
CA SER A 223 20.41 6.52 10.25
C SER A 223 19.54 6.24 11.47
N SER A 224 19.57 7.15 12.42
CA SER A 224 18.67 7.21 13.56
C SER A 224 17.58 8.27 13.33
N ASN A 225 16.53 8.22 14.13
CA ASN A 225 15.38 9.12 14.03
C ASN A 225 14.66 9.05 12.66
N ILE A 226 14.65 7.85 12.09
CA ILE A 226 13.94 7.49 10.88
C ILE A 226 12.82 6.54 11.27
N ASN A 227 11.62 6.81 10.78
CA ASN A 227 10.46 5.98 11.04
C ASN A 227 9.84 5.46 9.74
N ILE A 228 8.98 4.49 9.89
CA ILE A 228 8.20 3.90 8.81
C ILE A 228 6.76 3.68 9.29
N MET A 229 5.78 3.94 8.42
CA MET A 229 4.38 3.89 8.79
C MET A 229 3.87 2.44 8.94
N SER A 230 4.25 1.55 8.03
CA SER A 230 3.75 0.18 7.92
C SER A 230 4.81 -0.76 7.34
N PRO A 231 4.72 -2.07 7.57
CA PRO A 231 5.65 -3.04 6.98
C PRO A 231 5.68 -3.06 5.45
N ASN A 232 4.59 -2.65 4.79
CA ASN A 232 4.42 -2.81 3.35
C ASN A 232 4.53 -1.50 2.56
N VAL A 233 4.89 -0.38 3.19
CA VAL A 233 4.98 0.94 2.51
C VAL A 233 6.34 1.21 1.86
N VAL A 234 7.12 0.18 1.60
CA VAL A 234 8.45 0.27 0.97
C VAL A 234 8.36 -0.19 -0.48
N ALA A 235 8.78 0.66 -1.39
CA ALA A 235 8.90 0.35 -2.82
C ALA A 235 10.32 0.63 -3.32
N GLU A 236 10.71 -0.06 -4.38
CA GLU A 236 12.00 0.12 -5.04
C GLU A 236 11.78 0.50 -6.50
N ALA A 237 12.41 1.57 -6.95
CA ALA A 237 12.48 1.94 -8.35
C ALA A 237 13.87 2.49 -8.67
N ASN A 238 14.46 2.05 -9.77
CA ASN A 238 15.78 2.50 -10.26
C ASN A 238 16.91 2.41 -9.22
N ASN A 239 16.93 1.36 -8.40
CA ASN A 239 17.86 1.15 -7.26
C ASN A 239 17.74 2.21 -6.14
N VAL A 240 16.66 2.96 -6.09
CA VAL A 240 16.32 3.85 -4.97
C VAL A 240 15.16 3.22 -4.20
N ILE A 241 15.29 3.16 -2.90
CA ILE A 241 14.24 2.68 -2.02
C ILE A 241 13.45 3.88 -1.52
N TYR A 242 12.13 3.83 -1.71
CA TYR A 242 11.20 4.85 -1.26
C TYR A 242 10.28 4.30 -0.18
N TRP A 243 9.97 5.09 0.83
CA TRP A 243 9.00 4.67 1.85
C TRP A 243 8.24 5.83 2.48
N MET A 244 7.08 5.51 2.99
CA MET A 244 6.22 6.42 3.74
C MET A 244 6.57 6.32 5.23
N GLY A 245 6.98 7.43 5.82
CA GLY A 245 7.12 7.57 7.26
C GLY A 245 5.82 8.00 7.94
N THR A 246 5.89 8.28 9.23
CA THR A 246 4.71 8.69 10.01
C THR A 246 4.26 10.13 9.73
N ASP A 247 5.12 10.96 9.16
CA ASP A 247 4.88 12.38 8.91
C ASP A 247 5.49 12.92 7.61
N LYS A 248 6.22 12.09 6.87
CA LYS A 248 6.92 12.47 5.62
C LYS A 248 7.33 11.25 4.84
N PHE A 249 7.76 11.49 3.59
CA PHE A 249 8.31 10.46 2.72
C PHE A 249 9.84 10.53 2.70
N TYR A 250 10.46 9.38 2.46
CA TYR A 250 11.91 9.23 2.43
C TYR A 250 12.36 8.48 1.19
N ALA A 251 13.61 8.69 0.82
CA ALA A 251 14.32 7.92 -0.20
C ALA A 251 15.71 7.52 0.30
N TYR A 252 16.18 6.35 -0.16
CA TYR A 252 17.53 5.84 0.11
C TYR A 252 18.21 5.44 -1.20
N SER A 253 19.34 6.06 -1.44
CA SER A 253 20.25 5.77 -2.57
C SER A 253 21.70 5.71 -2.11
N GLY A 254 21.98 4.98 -1.00
CA GLY A 254 23.25 5.01 -0.27
C GLY A 254 23.25 6.04 0.88
N ARG A 255 22.31 6.95 0.90
CA ARG A 255 22.04 7.93 1.95
C ARG A 255 20.54 8.10 2.11
N VAL A 256 20.09 8.36 3.34
CA VAL A 256 18.68 8.68 3.61
C VAL A 256 18.43 10.15 3.35
N ASP A 257 17.51 10.44 2.46
CA ASP A 257 17.03 11.78 2.16
C ASP A 257 15.52 11.87 2.40
N THR A 258 15.05 13.05 2.84
CA THR A 258 13.62 13.34 2.93
C THR A 258 13.12 13.79 1.56
N LEU A 259 12.06 13.18 1.05
CA LEU A 259 11.41 13.61 -0.17
C LEU A 259 10.56 14.86 0.09
N PRO A 260 10.79 15.97 -0.59
CA PRO A 260 9.88 17.10 -0.57
C PRO A 260 8.51 16.68 -1.12
N CYS A 261 7.46 16.92 -0.36
CA CYS A 261 6.10 16.59 -0.79
C CYS A 261 5.20 17.82 -0.67
N THR A 262 4.67 18.28 -1.80
CA THR A 262 3.75 19.42 -1.85
C THR A 262 2.37 19.09 -1.24
N LEU A 263 2.02 17.81 -1.21
CA LEU A 263 0.76 17.30 -0.66
C LEU A 263 0.89 16.82 0.80
N LYS A 264 2.05 17.05 1.44
CA LYS A 264 2.35 16.52 2.77
C LYS A 264 1.22 16.75 3.78
N GLN A 265 0.78 17.99 3.92
CA GLN A 265 -0.25 18.35 4.88
C GLN A 265 -1.59 17.68 4.54
N TYR A 266 -1.98 17.73 3.27
CA TYR A 266 -3.22 17.11 2.79
C TYR A 266 -3.30 15.62 3.11
N ILE A 267 -2.19 14.89 2.89
CA ILE A 267 -2.13 13.44 3.10
C ILE A 267 -2.11 13.10 4.60
N PHE A 268 -1.16 13.68 5.35
CA PHE A 268 -0.92 13.28 6.75
C PHE A 268 -1.95 13.82 7.75
N ASP A 269 -2.77 14.82 7.35
CA ASP A 269 -3.92 15.26 8.12
C ASP A 269 -5.18 14.38 7.88
N ASP A 270 -5.23 13.64 6.75
CA ASP A 270 -6.36 12.77 6.36
C ASP A 270 -6.12 11.28 6.68
N ILE A 271 -4.98 10.90 7.24
CA ILE A 271 -4.62 9.50 7.48
C ILE A 271 -5.28 8.92 8.72
N ASN A 272 -5.93 7.76 8.58
CA ASN A 272 -6.33 6.93 9.71
C ASN A 272 -5.14 6.10 10.21
N ARG A 273 -4.47 6.58 11.25
CA ARG A 273 -3.29 5.94 11.82
C ARG A 273 -3.58 4.61 12.52
N GLU A 274 -4.82 4.38 12.95
CA GLU A 274 -5.21 3.11 13.57
C GLU A 274 -5.16 1.96 12.58
N GLN A 275 -5.43 2.25 11.30
CA GLN A 275 -5.39 1.29 10.20
C GLN A 275 -4.06 1.29 9.43
N SER A 276 -3.00 1.89 9.97
CA SER A 276 -1.72 2.04 9.28
C SER A 276 -1.10 0.72 8.81
N ASP A 277 -1.36 -0.39 9.49
CA ASP A 277 -0.88 -1.70 9.09
C ASP A 277 -1.42 -2.20 7.74
N LEU A 278 -2.54 -1.63 7.27
CA LEU A 278 -3.10 -1.94 5.94
C LEU A 278 -2.36 -1.21 4.80
N PHE A 279 -1.61 -0.13 5.11
CA PHE A 279 -0.95 0.67 4.09
C PHE A 279 0.12 -0.13 3.36
N PHE A 280 0.17 0.05 2.06
CA PHE A 280 1.20 -0.58 1.25
C PHE A 280 1.64 0.32 0.09
N ALA A 281 2.78 -0.01 -0.49
CA ALA A 281 3.33 0.66 -1.65
C ALA A 281 3.37 -0.29 -2.85
N GLY A 282 3.15 0.28 -4.03
CA GLY A 282 3.33 -0.35 -5.32
C GLY A 282 4.21 0.50 -6.22
N THR A 283 4.62 -0.08 -7.33
CA THR A 283 5.32 0.62 -8.41
C THR A 283 4.51 0.53 -9.69
N ASN A 284 4.62 1.54 -10.52
CA ASN A 284 4.17 1.53 -11.89
C ASN A 284 5.35 1.99 -12.76
N ASN A 285 6.13 1.02 -13.22
CA ASN A 285 7.41 1.30 -13.89
C ASN A 285 7.22 1.93 -15.27
N GLU A 286 6.09 1.71 -15.92
CA GLU A 286 5.77 2.31 -17.21
C GLU A 286 5.73 3.84 -17.12
N TYR A 287 5.17 4.36 -16.04
CA TYR A 287 5.04 5.81 -15.80
C TYR A 287 6.06 6.37 -14.80
N ASN A 288 7.03 5.57 -14.34
CA ASN A 288 8.04 5.97 -13.34
C ASN A 288 7.44 6.43 -12.01
N GLU A 289 6.48 5.68 -11.51
CA GLU A 289 5.68 6.04 -10.36
C GLU A 289 5.89 5.10 -9.18
N ILE A 290 5.84 5.71 -7.98
CA ILE A 290 5.66 5.01 -6.71
C ILE A 290 4.28 5.38 -6.19
N ILE A 291 3.49 4.37 -5.86
CA ILE A 291 2.12 4.52 -5.38
C ILE A 291 2.08 4.06 -3.92
N TRP A 292 1.55 4.90 -3.03
CA TRP A 292 1.20 4.49 -1.66
C TRP A 292 -0.31 4.51 -1.50
N PHE A 293 -0.85 3.38 -1.10
CA PHE A 293 -2.25 3.21 -0.76
C PHE A 293 -2.43 3.39 0.75
N TYR A 294 -3.42 4.15 1.15
CA TYR A 294 -3.67 4.45 2.56
C TYR A 294 -5.16 4.57 2.87
N VAL A 295 -5.48 4.52 4.16
CA VAL A 295 -6.85 4.66 4.68
C VAL A 295 -7.05 6.09 5.12
N SER A 296 -8.12 6.75 4.66
CA SER A 296 -8.48 8.10 5.09
C SER A 296 -9.06 8.10 6.51
N GLU A 297 -9.07 9.27 7.19
CA GLU A 297 -9.54 9.42 8.57
C GLU A 297 -10.96 8.86 8.80
N GLY A 298 -11.82 8.96 7.81
CA GLY A 298 -13.22 8.50 7.88
C GLY A 298 -13.44 7.04 7.47
N SER A 299 -12.41 6.34 7.00
CA SER A 299 -12.50 4.96 6.49
C SER A 299 -11.86 3.94 7.44
N GLN A 300 -12.22 2.68 7.27
CA GLN A 300 -11.57 1.53 7.92
C GLN A 300 -10.77 0.68 6.92
N ASP A 301 -11.04 0.84 5.63
CA ASP A 301 -10.39 0.14 4.53
C ASP A 301 -9.66 1.14 3.63
N ILE A 302 -8.75 0.67 2.78
CA ILE A 302 -8.01 1.51 1.85
C ILE A 302 -8.96 2.14 0.85
N ASP A 303 -8.92 3.46 0.75
CA ASP A 303 -9.79 4.26 -0.13
C ASP A 303 -9.04 5.39 -0.85
N ARG A 304 -7.75 5.57 -0.55
CA ARG A 304 -6.93 6.66 -1.07
C ARG A 304 -5.60 6.16 -1.57
N TYR A 305 -5.05 6.90 -2.53
CA TYR A 305 -3.66 6.73 -2.93
C TYR A 305 -2.95 8.07 -3.13
N VAL A 306 -1.64 8.04 -3.01
CA VAL A 306 -0.75 9.13 -3.40
C VAL A 306 0.36 8.56 -4.27
N ILE A 307 0.69 9.29 -5.33
CA ILE A 307 1.72 8.91 -6.30
C ILE A 307 2.85 9.93 -6.30
N TYR A 308 4.05 9.42 -6.38
CA TYR A 308 5.25 10.19 -6.66
C TYR A 308 5.88 9.73 -7.98
N ASN A 309 5.86 10.59 -8.98
CA ASN A 309 6.63 10.36 -10.19
C ASN A 309 8.09 10.74 -9.89
N HIS A 310 8.96 9.71 -9.83
CA HIS A 310 10.34 9.91 -9.42
C HIS A 310 11.25 10.51 -10.51
N GLN A 311 10.81 10.49 -11.77
CA GLN A 311 11.54 11.12 -12.87
C GLN A 311 11.23 12.61 -12.96
N GLU A 312 9.96 12.99 -12.88
CA GLU A 312 9.49 14.38 -12.98
C GLU A 312 9.45 15.08 -11.62
N GLN A 313 9.56 14.34 -10.51
CA GLN A 313 9.53 14.83 -9.14
C GLN A 313 8.22 15.55 -8.78
N ILE A 314 7.12 15.06 -9.29
CA ILE A 314 5.78 15.60 -9.05
C ILE A 314 4.96 14.62 -8.20
N TRP A 315 3.97 15.18 -7.49
CA TRP A 315 3.06 14.44 -6.63
C TRP A 315 1.63 14.62 -7.11
N TYR A 316 0.86 13.54 -7.09
CA TYR A 316 -0.58 13.57 -7.31
C TYR A 316 -1.27 12.51 -6.47
N TYR A 317 -2.58 12.59 -6.36
CA TYR A 317 -3.36 11.75 -5.46
C TYR A 317 -4.73 11.45 -6.07
N GLY A 318 -5.40 10.46 -5.52
CA GLY A 318 -6.75 10.10 -5.91
C GLY A 318 -7.43 9.17 -4.92
N THR A 319 -8.57 8.67 -5.32
CA THR A 319 -9.37 7.69 -4.59
C THR A 319 -9.35 6.38 -5.36
N LEU A 320 -9.01 5.29 -4.68
CA LEU A 320 -9.01 3.95 -5.27
C LEU A 320 -8.97 2.91 -4.16
N ASP A 321 -9.91 2.00 -4.19
CA ASP A 321 -10.03 0.91 -3.23
C ASP A 321 -9.24 -0.29 -3.77
N ARG A 322 -8.05 -0.53 -3.21
CA ARG A 322 -7.21 -1.70 -3.57
C ARG A 322 -6.49 -2.20 -2.34
N THR A 323 -6.48 -3.51 -2.16
CA THR A 323 -5.86 -4.17 -1.01
C THR A 323 -4.48 -4.75 -1.32
N ALA A 324 -4.14 -4.92 -2.59
CA ALA A 324 -2.83 -5.36 -3.05
C ALA A 324 -2.55 -4.85 -4.47
N TRP A 325 -1.26 -4.70 -4.79
CA TRP A 325 -0.78 -4.23 -6.09
C TRP A 325 0.46 -5.01 -6.52
N VAL A 326 0.50 -5.40 -7.78
CA VAL A 326 1.67 -6.00 -8.44
C VAL A 326 1.89 -5.26 -9.76
N ASP A 327 3.08 -4.74 -9.95
CA ASP A 327 3.49 -4.06 -11.19
C ASP A 327 3.52 -5.00 -12.40
N ALA A 328 3.48 -4.44 -13.59
CA ALA A 328 3.70 -5.15 -14.84
C ALA A 328 5.03 -5.91 -14.83
N GLY A 329 5.02 -7.13 -15.33
CA GLY A 329 6.19 -7.99 -15.35
C GLY A 329 5.89 -9.34 -15.99
N VAL A 330 5.20 -10.22 -15.30
CA VAL A 330 4.67 -11.47 -15.88
C VAL A 330 3.44 -11.17 -16.74
N THR A 331 2.68 -10.17 -16.34
CA THR A 331 1.55 -9.63 -17.11
C THR A 331 1.97 -8.33 -17.79
N ASP A 332 1.34 -8.03 -18.92
CA ASP A 332 1.61 -6.83 -19.72
C ASP A 332 1.14 -5.52 -19.03
N PHE A 333 0.40 -5.65 -17.93
CA PHE A 333 -0.21 -4.55 -17.19
C PHE A 333 -0.15 -4.81 -15.67
N PRO A 334 -0.20 -3.78 -14.83
CA PRO A 334 -0.29 -3.93 -13.39
C PRO A 334 -1.59 -4.61 -12.98
N ILE A 335 -1.52 -5.41 -11.92
CA ILE A 335 -2.67 -6.11 -11.35
C ILE A 335 -2.88 -5.64 -9.91
N ALA A 336 -4.14 -5.35 -9.58
CA ALA A 336 -4.55 -5.09 -8.22
C ALA A 336 -5.73 -5.96 -7.80
N VAL A 337 -5.94 -6.05 -6.50
CA VAL A 337 -7.01 -6.88 -5.91
C VAL A 337 -7.84 -6.03 -4.96
N ASP A 338 -9.15 -6.19 -5.05
CA ASP A 338 -10.08 -5.63 -4.09
C ASP A 338 -11.39 -6.45 -4.06
N ASP A 339 -11.99 -6.59 -2.87
CA ASP A 339 -13.29 -7.23 -2.60
C ASP A 339 -13.52 -8.56 -3.37
N GLY A 340 -12.45 -9.38 -3.44
CA GLY A 340 -12.50 -10.69 -4.09
C GLY A 340 -12.39 -10.67 -5.62
N TRP A 341 -12.13 -9.52 -6.22
CA TRP A 341 -11.89 -9.34 -7.65
C TRP A 341 -10.42 -9.03 -7.93
N VAL A 342 -10.00 -9.37 -9.14
CA VAL A 342 -8.67 -9.05 -9.69
C VAL A 342 -8.86 -8.04 -10.81
N TYR A 343 -8.24 -6.88 -10.67
CA TYR A 343 -8.34 -5.77 -11.62
C TYR A 343 -7.05 -5.66 -12.44
N ALA A 344 -7.21 -5.47 -13.74
CA ALA A 344 -6.13 -5.06 -14.62
C ALA A 344 -6.08 -3.55 -14.69
N HIS A 345 -4.97 -2.95 -14.31
CA HIS A 345 -4.74 -1.51 -14.37
C HIS A 345 -4.02 -1.13 -15.67
N GLU A 346 -4.05 0.14 -16.01
CA GLU A 346 -3.47 0.69 -17.24
C GLU A 346 -3.98 -0.03 -18.52
N LYS A 347 -5.24 -0.45 -18.50
CA LYS A 347 -5.86 -1.18 -19.60
C LYS A 347 -7.23 -0.62 -19.95
N GLY A 348 -7.29 0.14 -21.06
CA GLY A 348 -8.52 0.81 -21.51
C GLY A 348 -8.74 2.16 -20.82
N ASN A 349 -9.87 2.80 -21.13
CA ASN A 349 -10.18 4.18 -20.74
C ASN A 349 -11.32 4.27 -19.73
N ASP A 350 -11.83 3.13 -19.27
CA ASP A 350 -12.97 3.05 -18.35
C ASP A 350 -12.63 2.19 -17.14
N ASP A 351 -13.32 2.43 -16.03
CA ASP A 351 -13.31 1.52 -14.90
C ASP A 351 -13.98 0.20 -15.31
N GLY A 352 -13.15 -0.84 -15.42
CA GLY A 352 -13.57 -2.19 -15.82
C GLY A 352 -14.39 -2.83 -14.71
N GLN A 353 -15.69 -2.68 -14.79
CA GLN A 353 -16.63 -3.42 -13.96
C GLN A 353 -16.48 -4.94 -14.16
N PRO A 354 -17.00 -5.80 -13.27
CA PRO A 354 -17.02 -7.23 -13.45
C PRO A 354 -17.48 -7.61 -14.85
N LEU A 355 -16.90 -8.64 -15.42
CA LEU A 355 -17.12 -9.06 -16.81
C LEU A 355 -18.61 -9.08 -17.16
N GLY A 356 -19.03 -8.24 -18.13
CA GLY A 356 -20.42 -8.09 -18.58
C GLY A 356 -21.23 -6.99 -17.90
N ALA A 357 -20.68 -6.24 -16.97
CA ALA A 357 -21.30 -5.02 -16.46
C ALA A 357 -21.03 -3.83 -17.40
N ALA A 358 -21.83 -2.76 -17.25
CA ALA A 358 -21.63 -1.54 -18.02
C ALA A 358 -20.33 -0.85 -17.55
N PRO A 359 -19.49 -0.34 -18.48
CA PRO A 359 -18.30 0.40 -18.12
C PRO A 359 -18.69 1.66 -17.33
N GLN A 360 -17.86 2.02 -16.35
CA GLN A 360 -18.00 3.26 -15.58
C GLN A 360 -16.89 4.22 -15.98
N PRO A 361 -17.15 5.52 -16.03
CA PRO A 361 -16.11 6.47 -16.40
C PRO A 361 -15.07 6.59 -15.29
N ILE A 362 -13.82 6.73 -15.70
CA ILE A 362 -12.72 7.12 -14.80
C ILE A 362 -12.78 8.64 -14.65
N THR A 363 -13.18 9.14 -13.47
CA THR A 363 -13.18 10.56 -13.20
C THR A 363 -11.74 11.06 -13.08
N SER A 364 -11.38 12.00 -13.96
CA SER A 364 -10.03 12.58 -13.99
C SER A 364 -10.08 14.09 -14.04
N TYR A 365 -9.16 14.77 -13.34
CA TYR A 365 -9.08 16.22 -13.42
C TYR A 365 -7.68 16.76 -13.17
N ILE A 366 -7.44 17.97 -13.67
CA ILE A 366 -6.31 18.82 -13.32
C ILE A 366 -6.83 20.19 -12.93
N GLU A 367 -6.36 20.73 -11.80
CA GLU A 367 -6.76 22.03 -11.29
C GLU A 367 -5.53 22.84 -10.91
N SER A 368 -5.46 24.08 -11.39
CA SER A 368 -4.39 25.00 -11.03
C SER A 368 -4.62 25.61 -9.64
N ALA A 369 -3.56 26.03 -8.98
CA ALA A 369 -3.70 26.98 -7.88
C ALA A 369 -4.33 28.29 -8.36
N ASP A 370 -4.81 29.11 -7.40
CA ASP A 370 -5.25 30.47 -7.72
C ASP A 370 -4.05 31.32 -8.18
N MET A 371 -4.17 31.85 -9.37
CA MET A 371 -3.14 32.65 -10.02
C MET A 371 -3.58 34.11 -10.08
N ASP A 372 -2.68 35.02 -9.76
CA ASP A 372 -2.90 36.45 -10.01
C ASP A 372 -2.87 36.72 -11.53
N ILE A 373 -3.85 37.45 -12.01
CA ILE A 373 -3.89 37.86 -13.41
C ILE A 373 -3.24 39.24 -13.50
N GLY A 374 -2.03 39.30 -14.04
CA GLY A 374 -1.17 40.48 -13.99
C GLY A 374 -0.65 40.71 -12.55
N ASP A 375 -0.65 41.95 -12.08
CA ASP A 375 -0.17 42.32 -10.74
C ASP A 375 -1.19 42.06 -9.62
N GLY A 376 -2.38 41.51 -9.93
CA GLY A 376 -3.45 41.24 -8.97
C GLY A 376 -4.15 42.49 -8.41
N ASP A 377 -3.76 43.71 -8.81
CA ASP A 377 -4.33 44.97 -8.33
C ASP A 377 -5.59 45.38 -9.10
N LYS A 378 -5.78 44.85 -10.31
CA LYS A 378 -6.91 45.14 -11.20
C LYS A 378 -7.80 43.93 -11.38
N PHE A 379 -9.08 44.20 -11.67
CA PHE A 379 -9.96 43.16 -12.17
C PHE A 379 -9.66 42.87 -13.63
N ILE A 380 -9.71 41.62 -14.00
CA ILE A 380 -9.64 41.14 -15.37
C ILE A 380 -10.93 40.42 -15.73
N LEU A 381 -11.45 40.75 -16.90
CA LEU A 381 -12.61 40.05 -17.50
C LEU A 381 -12.05 39.05 -18.51
N ILE A 382 -12.23 37.77 -18.20
CA ILE A 382 -11.93 36.66 -19.11
C ILE A 382 -13.08 36.51 -20.08
N ASN A 383 -12.80 36.51 -21.36
CA ASN A 383 -13.81 36.43 -22.41
C ASN A 383 -13.77 35.13 -23.19
N ARG A 384 -12.58 34.52 -23.30
CA ARG A 384 -12.38 33.38 -24.16
C ARG A 384 -11.24 32.51 -23.63
N VAL A 385 -11.41 31.20 -23.81
CA VAL A 385 -10.34 30.20 -23.64
C VAL A 385 -10.19 29.46 -24.96
N ILE A 386 -8.94 29.31 -25.41
CA ILE A 386 -8.59 28.44 -26.52
C ILE A 386 -8.04 27.17 -25.85
N PRO A 387 -8.80 26.06 -25.87
CA PRO A 387 -8.33 24.80 -25.30
C PRO A 387 -7.19 24.25 -26.13
N ASP A 388 -6.30 23.53 -25.48
CA ASP A 388 -5.26 22.75 -26.12
C ASP A 388 -5.35 21.35 -25.50
N VAL A 389 -6.35 20.59 -25.92
CA VAL A 389 -6.64 19.25 -25.41
C VAL A 389 -6.65 18.27 -26.57
N ASN A 390 -5.91 17.19 -26.38
CA ASN A 390 -5.84 16.09 -27.33
C ASN A 390 -6.66 14.90 -26.82
N PHE A 391 -7.44 14.26 -27.71
CA PHE A 391 -8.30 13.12 -27.40
C PHE A 391 -7.93 11.88 -28.25
N THR A 392 -6.71 11.80 -28.75
CA THR A 392 -6.32 10.84 -29.80
C THR A 392 -6.59 9.37 -29.46
N ASP A 393 -6.40 9.00 -28.20
CA ASP A 393 -6.51 7.59 -27.78
C ASP A 393 -7.85 7.29 -27.06
N SER A 394 -8.82 8.21 -27.17
CA SER A 394 -10.18 7.97 -26.66
C SER A 394 -10.94 6.94 -27.48
N ASP A 395 -11.83 6.21 -26.83
CA ASP A 395 -12.69 5.24 -27.47
C ASP A 395 -13.74 5.94 -28.36
N THR A 396 -13.96 5.44 -29.55
CA THR A 396 -14.97 5.94 -30.49
C THR A 396 -16.32 5.25 -30.34
N THR A 397 -16.34 4.11 -29.65
CA THR A 397 -17.55 3.30 -29.46
C THR A 397 -17.56 2.69 -28.06
N ASN A 398 -18.70 2.68 -27.43
CA ASN A 398 -18.89 1.98 -26.16
C ASN A 398 -18.72 0.47 -26.34
N SER A 399 -17.85 -0.13 -25.58
CA SER A 399 -17.44 -1.55 -25.70
C SER A 399 -18.58 -2.54 -25.44
N VAL A 400 -19.61 -2.14 -24.69
CA VAL A 400 -20.76 -3.00 -24.32
C VAL A 400 -21.97 -2.73 -25.23
N THR A 401 -22.30 -1.46 -25.47
CA THR A 401 -23.51 -1.09 -26.20
C THR A 401 -23.28 -0.91 -27.69
N GLY A 402 -22.03 -0.73 -28.15
CA GLY A 402 -21.71 -0.38 -29.53
C GLY A 402 -22.13 1.04 -29.93
N ALA A 403 -22.61 1.86 -29.01
CA ALA A 403 -22.99 3.23 -29.28
C ALA A 403 -21.75 4.09 -29.58
N ALA A 404 -21.89 5.05 -30.50
CA ALA A 404 -20.83 6.01 -30.79
C ALA A 404 -20.59 6.90 -29.57
N LEU A 405 -19.32 7.14 -29.25
CA LEU A 405 -18.87 8.04 -28.18
C LEU A 405 -18.26 9.30 -28.81
N THR A 406 -18.46 10.42 -28.15
CA THR A 406 -17.77 11.66 -28.45
C THR A 406 -16.98 12.04 -27.19
N PRO A 407 -15.62 11.99 -27.24
CA PRO A 407 -14.83 12.34 -26.09
C PRO A 407 -14.95 13.85 -25.80
N GLU A 408 -15.21 14.16 -24.54
CA GLU A 408 -15.38 15.53 -24.08
C GLU A 408 -14.82 15.74 -22.68
N VAL A 409 -14.40 16.96 -22.38
CA VAL A 409 -13.97 17.39 -21.06
C VAL A 409 -14.62 18.73 -20.70
N ASP A 410 -14.80 18.97 -19.42
CA ASP A 410 -15.31 20.23 -18.92
C ASP A 410 -14.16 21.17 -18.54
N ILE A 411 -14.14 22.35 -19.10
CA ILE A 411 -13.28 23.44 -18.68
C ILE A 411 -14.04 24.32 -17.71
N THR A 412 -13.47 24.53 -16.55
CA THR A 412 -14.03 25.39 -15.50
C THR A 412 -13.03 26.49 -15.16
N VAL A 413 -13.49 27.74 -15.18
CA VAL A 413 -12.73 28.90 -14.73
C VAL A 413 -13.39 29.45 -13.48
N GLY A 414 -12.67 29.40 -12.36
CA GLY A 414 -13.06 30.02 -11.12
C GLY A 414 -12.34 31.35 -10.92
N VAL A 415 -13.00 32.34 -10.35
CA VAL A 415 -12.40 33.65 -10.09
C VAL A 415 -12.65 34.12 -8.67
N ARG A 416 -11.63 34.77 -8.09
CA ARG A 416 -11.71 35.45 -6.80
C ARG A 416 -11.67 36.95 -6.95
N LYS A 417 -12.43 37.65 -6.12
CA LYS A 417 -12.49 39.12 -6.11
C LYS A 417 -11.27 39.76 -5.45
N PHE A 418 -10.64 39.06 -4.50
CA PHE A 418 -9.45 39.51 -3.76
C PHE A 418 -8.71 38.31 -3.18
N PRO A 419 -7.40 38.41 -2.96
CA PRO A 419 -6.63 37.39 -2.24
C PRO A 419 -7.22 37.18 -0.84
N GLY A 420 -7.35 35.92 -0.42
CA GLY A 420 -7.99 35.54 0.83
C GLY A 420 -9.51 35.43 0.79
N ALA A 421 -10.18 35.74 -0.34
CA ALA A 421 -11.54 35.32 -0.58
C ALA A 421 -11.64 33.78 -0.63
N LEU A 422 -12.81 33.23 -0.35
CA LEU A 422 -13.02 31.78 -0.48
C LEU A 422 -12.67 31.32 -1.89
N PRO A 423 -12.02 30.14 -2.00
CA PRO A 423 -11.69 29.56 -3.30
C PRO A 423 -12.92 29.43 -4.18
N ALA A 424 -12.71 29.60 -5.48
CA ALA A 424 -13.74 29.42 -6.48
C ALA A 424 -14.03 27.95 -6.82
N THR A 425 -13.48 26.99 -6.04
CA THR A 425 -13.65 25.55 -6.26
C THR A 425 -15.02 25.05 -5.83
N SER A 426 -15.54 24.05 -6.52
CA SER A 426 -16.82 23.41 -6.21
C SER A 426 -16.83 22.64 -4.89
N ASP A 427 -15.65 22.31 -4.34
CA ASP A 427 -15.48 21.51 -3.14
C ASP A 427 -15.36 22.34 -1.86
N VAL A 428 -16.18 23.37 -1.73
CA VAL A 428 -16.21 24.15 -0.50
C VAL A 428 -16.86 23.34 0.62
N ARG A 429 -16.06 22.79 1.50
CA ARG A 429 -16.50 22.42 2.85
C ARG A 429 -16.86 23.69 3.61
N GLY A 430 -18.13 24.07 3.57
CA GLY A 430 -18.61 25.17 4.41
C GLY A 430 -19.81 25.90 3.83
N THR A 431 -20.75 26.21 4.69
CA THR A 431 -21.90 27.06 4.45
C THR A 431 -21.47 28.52 4.38
N SER A 432 -20.98 28.98 3.24
CA SER A 432 -20.73 30.41 3.03
C SER A 432 -21.64 30.99 1.95
N ASN A 433 -22.27 32.12 2.27
CA ASN A 433 -23.22 32.85 1.41
C ASN A 433 -22.57 33.57 0.20
N THR A 434 -21.25 33.48 0.03
CA THR A 434 -20.58 34.05 -1.14
C THR A 434 -20.14 32.92 -2.07
N LYS A 435 -21.02 32.56 -3.00
CA LYS A 435 -20.63 31.63 -4.07
C LYS A 435 -19.54 32.28 -4.92
N PRO A 436 -18.40 31.59 -5.10
CA PRO A 436 -17.41 32.02 -6.08
C PRO A 436 -18.05 32.04 -7.48
N VAL A 437 -17.59 32.92 -8.33
CA VAL A 437 -18.05 32.95 -9.73
C VAL A 437 -17.27 31.87 -10.47
N VAL A 438 -17.98 30.80 -10.79
CA VAL A 438 -17.45 29.68 -11.57
C VAL A 438 -18.19 29.65 -12.89
N THR A 439 -17.46 29.60 -13.99
CA THR A 439 -18.02 29.43 -15.31
C THR A 439 -17.41 28.20 -15.96
N SER A 440 -18.23 27.27 -16.43
CA SER A 440 -17.82 26.05 -17.09
C SER A 440 -18.34 25.96 -18.51
N ALA A 441 -17.64 25.20 -19.34
CA ALA A 441 -18.06 24.83 -20.66
C ALA A 441 -17.44 23.49 -21.05
N THR A 442 -18.23 22.66 -21.71
CA THR A 442 -17.79 21.38 -22.27
C THR A 442 -17.10 21.60 -23.61
N ILE A 443 -16.00 20.92 -23.85
CA ILE A 443 -15.23 20.91 -25.07
C ILE A 443 -15.02 19.51 -25.60
N ASP A 444 -15.02 19.38 -26.90
CA ASP A 444 -14.74 18.17 -27.65
C ASP A 444 -13.53 18.37 -28.61
N GLN A 445 -13.18 17.36 -29.36
CA GLN A 445 -12.08 17.41 -30.33
C GLN A 445 -12.27 18.44 -31.46
N TYR A 446 -13.49 18.98 -31.68
CA TYR A 446 -13.81 19.95 -32.72
C TYR A 446 -13.90 21.38 -32.15
N THR A 447 -13.76 21.56 -30.87
CA THR A 447 -13.94 22.86 -30.21
C THR A 447 -12.68 23.71 -30.36
N ASN A 448 -12.72 24.70 -31.24
CA ASN A 448 -11.60 25.61 -31.47
C ASN A 448 -11.41 26.64 -30.35
N GLN A 449 -12.51 27.11 -29.75
CA GLN A 449 -12.49 28.14 -28.71
C GLN A 449 -13.80 28.13 -27.91
N VAL A 450 -13.70 28.53 -26.66
CA VAL A 450 -14.85 28.62 -25.74
C VAL A 450 -14.99 30.05 -25.25
N PHE A 451 -16.19 30.59 -25.29
CA PHE A 451 -16.50 31.90 -24.73
C PHE A 451 -16.99 31.75 -23.30
N LEU A 452 -16.22 32.28 -22.36
CA LEU A 452 -16.52 32.30 -20.94
C LEU A 452 -16.60 33.76 -20.47
N ARG A 453 -17.35 33.99 -19.41
CA ARG A 453 -17.42 35.34 -18.80
C ARG A 453 -17.11 35.19 -17.30
N ALA A 454 -15.89 35.48 -16.95
CA ALA A 454 -15.43 35.44 -15.56
C ALA A 454 -14.69 36.76 -15.24
N ARG A 455 -14.99 37.37 -14.10
CA ARG A 455 -14.39 38.64 -13.67
C ARG A 455 -13.83 38.53 -12.27
N GLY A 456 -12.53 38.63 -12.12
CA GLY A 456 -11.83 38.53 -10.86
C GLY A 456 -10.44 39.14 -10.89
N ARG A 457 -9.75 39.14 -9.75
CA ARG A 457 -8.33 39.48 -9.62
C ARG A 457 -7.44 38.27 -9.68
N GLN A 458 -7.94 37.16 -9.11
CA GLN A 458 -7.30 35.86 -9.20
C GLN A 458 -8.21 34.89 -9.95
N MET A 459 -7.60 33.94 -10.60
CA MET A 459 -8.31 32.85 -11.28
C MET A 459 -7.68 31.51 -10.96
N ASN A 460 -8.49 30.45 -11.00
CA ASN A 460 -8.04 29.09 -11.15
C ASN A 460 -8.67 28.47 -12.40
N PHE A 461 -8.06 27.42 -12.87
CA PHE A 461 -8.44 26.73 -14.08
C PHE A 461 -8.50 25.24 -13.79
N LYS A 462 -9.66 24.64 -14.06
CA LYS A 462 -9.88 23.20 -13.88
C LYS A 462 -10.34 22.60 -15.19
N ILE A 463 -9.76 21.46 -15.56
CA ILE A 463 -10.25 20.58 -16.61
C ILE A 463 -10.59 19.26 -15.97
N ALA A 464 -11.76 18.71 -16.29
CA ALA A 464 -12.22 17.45 -15.73
C ALA A 464 -12.96 16.64 -16.80
N SER A 465 -12.91 15.32 -16.68
CA SER A 465 -13.71 14.38 -17.43
C SER A 465 -14.36 13.37 -16.50
N ASP A 466 -15.62 13.07 -16.78
CA ASP A 466 -16.40 11.96 -16.22
C ASP A 466 -17.11 11.15 -17.33
N GLY A 467 -16.63 11.31 -18.57
CA GLY A 467 -17.14 10.60 -19.75
C GLY A 467 -16.60 9.18 -19.89
N ILE A 468 -17.40 8.28 -20.45
CA ILE A 468 -16.99 6.92 -20.79
C ILE A 468 -16.05 6.94 -21.99
N GLY A 469 -14.96 6.17 -21.93
CA GLY A 469 -14.02 5.99 -23.03
C GLY A 469 -13.15 7.21 -23.30
N VAL A 470 -13.03 8.16 -22.35
CA VAL A 470 -12.31 9.41 -22.55
C VAL A 470 -10.86 9.28 -22.06
N GLN A 471 -9.95 9.45 -23.02
CA GLN A 471 -8.54 9.72 -22.74
C GLN A 471 -8.20 11.13 -23.24
N TRP A 472 -7.61 11.93 -22.39
CA TRP A 472 -7.28 13.30 -22.75
C TRP A 472 -5.90 13.73 -22.26
N GLN A 473 -5.29 14.60 -23.04
CA GLN A 473 -3.98 15.17 -22.73
C GLN A 473 -4.05 16.70 -22.85
N LEU A 474 -3.63 17.39 -21.80
CA LEU A 474 -3.61 18.84 -21.75
C LEU A 474 -2.29 19.37 -22.30
N GLY A 475 -2.37 20.26 -23.30
CA GLY A 475 -1.25 21.07 -23.75
C GLY A 475 -1.19 22.43 -23.04
N TYR A 476 -1.08 23.51 -23.81
CA TYR A 476 -1.01 24.88 -23.30
C TYR A 476 -2.30 25.68 -23.58
N PRO A 477 -3.30 25.65 -22.71
CA PRO A 477 -4.52 26.44 -22.90
C PRO A 477 -4.18 27.93 -22.87
N ARG A 478 -4.83 28.71 -23.76
CA ARG A 478 -4.66 30.14 -23.82
C ARG A 478 -5.92 30.82 -23.33
N VAL A 479 -5.76 31.75 -22.39
CA VAL A 479 -6.83 32.52 -21.80
C VAL A 479 -6.73 33.96 -22.36
N ASP A 480 -7.83 34.44 -22.94
CA ASP A 480 -7.94 35.81 -23.45
C ASP A 480 -8.80 36.63 -22.46
N GLY A 481 -8.17 37.64 -21.90
CA GLY A 481 -8.79 38.53 -20.93
C GLY A 481 -8.37 39.96 -21.11
N ARG A 482 -9.19 40.89 -20.65
CA ARG A 482 -8.91 42.32 -20.67
C ARG A 482 -9.03 42.95 -19.28
N GLU A 483 -8.24 43.99 -19.04
CA GLU A 483 -8.38 44.79 -17.83
C GLU A 483 -9.79 45.41 -17.73
N ASP A 484 -10.41 45.29 -16.56
CA ASP A 484 -11.76 45.77 -16.29
C ASP A 484 -11.83 46.60 -14.99
N GLY A 485 -10.85 47.51 -14.85
CA GLY A 485 -10.78 48.48 -13.78
C GLY A 485 -10.27 47.97 -12.43
N LYS A 486 -10.26 48.83 -11.42
CA LYS A 486 -9.79 48.54 -10.06
C LYS A 486 -10.91 48.23 -9.08
N ARG A 487 -12.19 48.41 -9.45
CA ARG A 487 -13.38 48.20 -8.63
C ARG A 487 -14.37 47.26 -9.31
#